data_28d51564b689c0ab43fd6fe3589e99b0
#
_entry.id   28d51564b689c0ab43fd6fe3589e99b0
#
_cell.length_a   1.000
_cell.length_b   1.000
_cell.length_c   1.000
_cell.angle_alpha   90.00
_cell.angle_beta   90.00
_cell.angle_gamma   90.00
#
_symmetry.space_group_name_H-M   'P 1'
#
loop_
_entity.id
_entity.type
_entity.pdbx_description
1 polymer ?
#
loop_
_entity_poly.entity_id
_entity_poly.type
_entity_poly.pdbx_seq_one_letter_code
_entity_poly.pdbx_strand_id
1 'polypeptide(L)'
;SQDLLSHYENGIRECGLDFLVRAADFYGVSCDYILGRTPDRNGLTLTIEELPESDAAGKENSFRNGVQCTLNKKLITNSLNIIFDLLNRSGSRALVTEVSDFLMLAVYRAFRVLHGANEKNQPAMFKLNRLIAHPYSAAMMQVCQANAEQIAAGKPAEGMDPITHPDALALSTESLSRDYPLFATSLLNLVTNAEKR
;
A
#
# COMPACT_ATOMS: atom_id res chain seq x y z
N SER A 1 -18.76 0.62 35.25
CA SER A 1 -20.01 1.38 35.38
C SER A 1 -20.17 2.29 34.19
N GLN A 2 -21.39 2.67 33.88
CA GLN A 2 -21.74 3.55 32.74
C GLN A 2 -21.06 4.92 32.85
N ASP A 3 -20.90 5.43 34.07
CA ASP A 3 -20.21 6.69 34.37
C ASP A 3 -18.73 6.66 33.98
N LEU A 4 -18.06 5.52 34.19
CA LEU A 4 -16.64 5.36 33.85
C LEU A 4 -16.43 5.39 32.34
N LEU A 5 -17.33 4.75 31.58
CA LEU A 5 -17.29 4.77 30.13
C LEU A 5 -17.49 6.20 29.58
N SER A 6 -18.46 6.92 30.12
CA SER A 6 -18.72 8.33 29.78
C SER A 6 -17.50 9.23 30.03
N HIS A 7 -16.75 8.97 31.12
CA HIS A 7 -15.52 9.72 31.39
C HIS A 7 -14.41 9.43 30.35
N TYR A 8 -14.31 8.20 29.84
CA TYR A 8 -13.35 7.85 28.77
C TYR A 8 -13.76 8.48 27.44
N GLU A 9 -15.03 8.42 27.07
CA GLU A 9 -15.58 9.00 25.83
C GLU A 9 -15.43 10.51 25.77
N ASN A 10 -15.53 11.19 26.90
CA ASN A 10 -15.38 12.65 27.01
C ASN A 10 -13.94 13.11 27.27
N GLY A 11 -12.97 12.20 27.29
CA GLY A 11 -11.56 12.52 27.52
C GLY A 11 -11.24 13.05 28.94
N ILE A 12 -12.17 12.87 29.90
CA ILE A 12 -12.01 13.31 31.30
C ILE A 12 -11.00 12.41 32.02
N ARG A 13 -10.87 11.16 31.57
CA ARG A 13 -9.99 10.16 32.18
C ARG A 13 -9.39 9.27 31.09
N GLU A 14 -8.11 8.95 31.22
CA GLU A 14 -7.45 7.96 30.35
C GLU A 14 -7.86 6.54 30.77
N CYS A 15 -8.15 5.70 29.77
CA CYS A 15 -8.45 4.29 30.03
C CYS A 15 -7.16 3.51 30.29
N GLY A 16 -7.22 2.61 31.29
CA GLY A 16 -6.10 1.72 31.57
C GLY A 16 -5.98 0.61 30.52
N LEU A 17 -4.78 0.00 30.46
CA LEU A 17 -4.44 -1.06 29.50
C LEU A 17 -5.44 -2.24 29.56
N ASP A 18 -5.86 -2.65 30.76
CA ASP A 18 -6.83 -3.74 30.95
C ASP A 18 -8.22 -3.43 30.34
N PHE A 19 -8.59 -2.15 30.33
CA PHE A 19 -9.84 -1.74 29.67
C PHE A 19 -9.69 -1.79 28.16
N LEU A 20 -8.56 -1.35 27.64
CA LEU A 20 -8.24 -1.37 26.21
C LEU A 20 -8.28 -2.81 25.67
N VAL A 21 -7.61 -3.74 26.37
CA VAL A 21 -7.58 -5.16 25.97
C VAL A 21 -8.99 -5.76 25.97
N ARG A 22 -9.77 -5.55 27.05
CA ARG A 22 -11.16 -6.05 27.10
C ARG A 22 -12.07 -5.41 26.06
N ALA A 23 -11.86 -4.15 25.71
CA ALA A 23 -12.60 -3.51 24.65
C ALA A 23 -12.22 -4.11 23.29
N ALA A 24 -10.94 -4.36 23.05
CA ALA A 24 -10.46 -5.02 21.83
C ALA A 24 -11.08 -6.44 21.67
N ASP A 25 -11.06 -7.22 22.72
CA ASP A 25 -11.68 -8.57 22.74
C ASP A 25 -13.20 -8.51 22.51
N PHE A 26 -13.89 -7.57 23.17
CA PHE A 26 -15.34 -7.42 23.06
C PHE A 26 -15.79 -7.03 21.64
N TYR A 27 -15.06 -6.13 20.99
CA TYR A 27 -15.37 -5.69 19.63
C TYR A 27 -14.74 -6.57 18.54
N GLY A 28 -13.93 -7.57 18.90
CA GLY A 28 -13.21 -8.44 17.97
C GLY A 28 -12.24 -7.64 17.08
N VAL A 29 -11.51 -6.72 17.69
CA VAL A 29 -10.55 -5.85 16.99
C VAL A 29 -9.21 -5.84 17.75
N SER A 30 -8.14 -5.47 17.06
CA SER A 30 -6.83 -5.33 17.73
C SER A 30 -6.77 -4.08 18.62
N CYS A 31 -5.91 -4.11 19.63
CA CYS A 31 -5.62 -2.92 20.45
C CYS A 31 -5.06 -1.77 19.59
N ASP A 32 -4.26 -2.10 18.56
CA ASP A 32 -3.71 -1.09 17.64
C ASP A 32 -4.81 -0.39 16.82
N TYR A 33 -5.89 -1.11 16.47
CA TYR A 33 -7.05 -0.51 15.83
C TYR A 33 -7.77 0.47 16.74
N ILE A 34 -8.02 0.10 18.02
CA ILE A 34 -8.67 0.99 18.99
C ILE A 34 -7.80 2.23 19.27
N LEU A 35 -6.48 2.06 19.32
CA LEU A 35 -5.52 3.16 19.49
C LEU A 35 -5.32 4.00 18.24
N GLY A 36 -5.98 3.69 17.14
CA GLY A 36 -5.84 4.41 15.88
C GLY A 36 -4.47 4.21 15.20
N ARG A 37 -3.72 3.18 15.56
CA ARG A 37 -2.39 2.86 15.01
C ARG A 37 -2.44 2.03 13.74
N THR A 38 -3.59 1.46 13.42
CA THR A 38 -3.84 0.71 12.19
C THR A 38 -5.29 0.92 11.73
N PRO A 39 -5.57 1.03 10.41
CA PRO A 39 -6.93 1.06 9.87
C PRO A 39 -7.54 -0.34 9.82
N ASP A 40 -6.71 -1.37 9.97
CA ASP A 40 -7.13 -2.74 9.93
C ASP A 40 -7.67 -3.15 11.31
N ARG A 41 -8.93 -3.59 11.37
CA ARG A 41 -9.60 -4.02 12.60
C ARG A 41 -8.81 -5.11 13.34
N ASN A 42 -8.12 -5.96 12.59
CA ASN A 42 -7.32 -7.05 13.10
C ASN A 42 -5.86 -6.67 13.40
N GLY A 43 -5.51 -5.39 13.20
CA GLY A 43 -4.15 -4.88 13.40
C GLY A 43 -3.20 -5.20 12.24
N LEU A 44 -1.90 -5.01 12.47
CA LEU A 44 -0.85 -5.42 11.53
C LEU A 44 -0.57 -6.94 11.59
N THR A 45 -1.18 -7.64 12.54
CA THR A 45 -1.11 -9.10 12.64
C THR A 45 -2.09 -9.74 11.66
N LEU A 46 -1.67 -10.81 11.01
CA LEU A 46 -2.56 -11.65 10.22
C LEU A 46 -3.54 -12.36 11.19
N THR A 47 -4.84 -12.29 10.89
CA THR A 47 -5.82 -13.12 11.58
C THR A 47 -5.68 -14.58 11.15
N ILE A 48 -6.22 -15.50 11.96
CA ILE A 48 -6.25 -16.93 11.61
C ILE A 48 -6.98 -17.14 10.28
N GLU A 49 -8.01 -16.34 9.99
CA GLU A 49 -8.78 -16.40 8.73
C GLU A 49 -8.01 -15.83 7.51
N GLU A 50 -7.05 -14.93 7.75
CA GLU A 50 -6.16 -14.41 6.72
C GLU A 50 -4.93 -15.32 6.49
N LEU A 51 -4.69 -16.27 7.39
CA LEU A 51 -3.67 -17.30 7.20
C LEU A 51 -4.20 -18.33 6.21
N PRO A 52 -3.41 -18.71 5.19
CA PRO A 52 -3.78 -19.82 4.31
C PRO A 52 -3.98 -21.07 5.16
N GLU A 53 -5.05 -21.82 4.91
CA GLU A 53 -5.26 -23.11 5.57
C GLU A 53 -4.02 -23.99 5.40
N SER A 54 -3.48 -24.49 6.51
CA SER A 54 -2.42 -25.48 6.47
C SER A 54 -3.06 -26.80 6.05
N ASP A 55 -2.97 -27.14 4.75
CA ASP A 55 -3.24 -28.50 4.31
C ASP A 55 -2.39 -29.45 5.14
N ALA A 56 -3.03 -30.32 5.90
CA ALA A 56 -2.46 -31.22 6.89
C ALA A 56 -1.48 -32.29 6.33
N ALA A 57 -1.06 -32.16 5.09
CA ALA A 57 -0.14 -33.08 4.40
C ALA A 57 1.12 -32.36 3.92
N GLY A 58 2.06 -32.09 4.83
CA GLY A 58 3.48 -31.94 4.46
C GLY A 58 3.91 -30.72 3.66
N LYS A 59 3.11 -29.61 3.64
CA LYS A 59 3.43 -28.41 2.85
C LYS A 59 3.77 -27.19 3.71
N GLU A 60 4.76 -27.31 4.56
CA GLU A 60 5.33 -26.18 5.31
C GLU A 60 5.70 -24.99 4.41
N ASN A 61 6.16 -25.27 3.20
CA ASN A 61 6.49 -24.27 2.18
C ASN A 61 5.25 -23.55 1.61
N SER A 62 4.11 -24.23 1.48
CA SER A 62 2.87 -23.63 0.97
C SER A 62 2.29 -22.63 1.96
N PHE A 63 2.30 -22.95 3.25
CA PHE A 63 1.86 -22.05 4.32
C PHE A 63 2.74 -20.79 4.40
N ARG A 64 4.08 -20.97 4.41
CA ARG A 64 5.03 -19.84 4.44
C ARG A 64 4.85 -18.93 3.23
N ASN A 65 4.64 -19.47 2.04
CA ASN A 65 4.39 -18.70 0.82
C ASN A 65 3.07 -17.92 0.89
N GLY A 66 2.01 -18.50 1.44
CA GLY A 66 0.73 -17.83 1.63
C GLY A 66 0.82 -16.65 2.60
N VAL A 67 1.46 -16.84 3.75
CA VAL A 67 1.71 -15.77 4.73
C VAL A 67 2.54 -14.65 4.09
N GLN A 68 3.62 -14.98 3.37
CA GLN A 68 4.45 -13.98 2.69
C GLN A 68 3.67 -13.19 1.63
N CYS A 69 2.80 -13.87 0.87
CA CYS A 69 1.95 -13.22 -0.13
C CYS A 69 1.00 -12.21 0.52
N THR A 70 0.35 -12.59 1.62
CA THR A 70 -0.58 -11.71 2.36
C THR A 70 0.14 -10.50 2.96
N LEU A 71 1.30 -10.73 3.58
CA LEU A 71 2.13 -9.65 4.12
C LEU A 71 2.58 -8.68 3.02
N ASN A 72 3.07 -9.17 1.91
CA ASN A 72 3.49 -8.34 0.78
C ASN A 72 2.31 -7.55 0.19
N LYS A 73 1.13 -8.18 0.08
CA LYS A 73 -0.10 -7.49 -0.36
C LYS A 73 -0.43 -6.33 0.58
N LYS A 74 -0.48 -6.56 1.91
CA LYS A 74 -0.75 -5.49 2.89
C LYS A 74 0.27 -4.37 2.80
N LEU A 75 1.55 -4.70 2.71
CA LEU A 75 2.65 -3.75 2.62
C LEU A 75 2.50 -2.86 1.37
N ILE A 76 2.23 -3.44 0.21
CA ILE A 76 2.02 -2.70 -1.03
C ILE A 76 0.75 -1.83 -0.94
N THR A 77 -0.37 -2.39 -0.52
CA THR A 77 -1.65 -1.65 -0.43
C THR A 77 -1.55 -0.45 0.50
N ASN A 78 -0.97 -0.63 1.69
CA ASN A 78 -0.80 0.45 2.66
C ASN A 78 0.13 1.55 2.13
N SER A 79 1.20 1.17 1.43
CA SER A 79 2.12 2.14 0.80
C SER A 79 1.43 2.92 -0.31
N LEU A 80 0.59 2.27 -1.11
CA LEU A 80 -0.19 2.94 -2.16
C LEU A 80 -1.16 3.98 -1.58
N ASN A 81 -1.76 3.73 -0.41
CA ASN A 81 -2.63 4.71 0.23
C ASN A 81 -1.89 6.03 0.51
N ILE A 82 -0.64 5.97 0.98
CA ILE A 82 0.19 7.15 1.19
C ILE A 82 0.50 7.84 -0.15
N ILE A 83 0.92 7.07 -1.16
CA ILE A 83 1.27 7.61 -2.48
C ILE A 83 0.08 8.36 -3.08
N PHE A 84 -1.11 7.78 -3.07
CA PHE A 84 -2.30 8.43 -3.65
C PHE A 84 -2.78 9.63 -2.84
N ASP A 85 -2.59 9.65 -1.52
CA ASP A 85 -2.87 10.83 -0.71
C ASP A 85 -1.89 11.97 -1.04
N LEU A 86 -0.59 11.69 -1.16
CA LEU A 86 0.40 12.66 -1.58
C LEU A 86 0.11 13.21 -2.99
N LEU A 87 -0.26 12.34 -3.94
CA LEU A 87 -0.67 12.74 -5.28
C LEU A 87 -1.89 13.67 -5.22
N ASN A 88 -2.87 13.37 -4.38
CA ASN A 88 -4.06 14.19 -4.20
C ASN A 88 -3.70 15.56 -3.60
N ARG A 89 -2.82 15.60 -2.60
CA ARG A 89 -2.31 16.83 -1.96
C ARG A 89 -1.48 17.67 -2.91
N SER A 90 -0.83 17.07 -3.89
CA SER A 90 -0.04 17.80 -4.90
C SER A 90 -0.87 18.75 -5.76
N GLY A 91 -2.17 18.48 -5.90
CA GLY A 91 -3.06 19.23 -6.80
C GLY A 91 -2.70 19.15 -8.29
N SER A 92 -1.67 18.39 -8.65
CA SER A 92 -1.20 18.25 -10.04
C SER A 92 -1.86 17.07 -10.74
N ARG A 93 -2.77 17.37 -11.66
CA ARG A 93 -3.40 16.34 -12.50
C ARG A 93 -2.37 15.57 -13.34
N ALA A 94 -1.37 16.28 -13.85
CA ALA A 94 -0.30 15.66 -14.64
C ALA A 94 0.49 14.63 -13.80
N LEU A 95 0.91 15.00 -12.59
CA LEU A 95 1.62 14.09 -11.69
C LEU A 95 0.78 12.87 -11.33
N VAL A 96 -0.52 13.07 -11.04
CA VAL A 96 -1.46 11.97 -10.78
C VAL A 96 -1.51 11.01 -11.96
N THR A 97 -1.62 11.54 -13.19
CA THR A 97 -1.69 10.72 -14.40
C THR A 97 -0.42 9.89 -14.59
N GLU A 98 0.74 10.53 -14.59
CA GLU A 98 2.02 9.84 -14.85
C GLU A 98 2.35 8.76 -13.81
N VAL A 99 2.16 9.07 -12.52
CA VAL A 99 2.40 8.07 -11.46
C VAL A 99 1.37 6.95 -11.52
N SER A 100 0.08 7.25 -11.81
CA SER A 100 -0.95 6.21 -11.96
C SER A 100 -0.66 5.31 -13.14
N ASP A 101 -0.26 5.85 -14.30
CA ASP A 101 0.08 5.08 -15.48
C ASP A 101 1.31 4.19 -15.24
N PHE A 102 2.32 4.70 -14.55
CA PHE A 102 3.47 3.91 -14.11
C PHE A 102 3.03 2.69 -13.28
N LEU A 103 2.18 2.91 -12.28
CA LEU A 103 1.68 1.85 -11.41
C LEU A 103 0.79 0.85 -12.16
N MET A 104 -0.09 1.32 -13.04
CA MET A 104 -0.93 0.45 -13.90
C MET A 104 -0.07 -0.42 -14.82
N LEU A 105 0.99 0.13 -15.40
CA LEU A 105 1.92 -0.63 -16.22
C LEU A 105 2.69 -1.68 -15.40
N ALA A 106 3.08 -1.38 -14.17
CA ALA A 106 3.72 -2.34 -13.27
C ALA A 106 2.79 -3.52 -12.95
N VAL A 107 1.53 -3.24 -12.62
CA VAL A 107 0.50 -4.27 -12.40
C VAL A 107 0.24 -5.09 -13.67
N TYR A 108 0.11 -4.42 -14.81
CA TYR A 108 -0.06 -5.08 -16.11
C TYR A 108 1.10 -6.05 -16.40
N ARG A 109 2.33 -5.63 -16.20
CA ARG A 109 3.52 -6.48 -16.41
C ARG A 109 3.53 -7.69 -15.49
N ALA A 110 3.25 -7.49 -14.21
CA ALA A 110 3.14 -8.58 -13.24
C ALA A 110 2.06 -9.60 -13.65
N PHE A 111 0.87 -9.09 -14.06
CA PHE A 111 -0.20 -9.95 -14.54
C PHE A 111 0.19 -10.73 -15.81
N ARG A 112 0.89 -10.08 -16.75
CA ARG A 112 1.38 -10.76 -17.97
C ARG A 112 2.34 -11.92 -17.68
N VAL A 113 3.19 -11.76 -16.66
CA VAL A 113 4.09 -12.84 -16.21
C VAL A 113 3.28 -14.03 -15.71
N LEU A 114 2.33 -13.79 -14.80
CA LEU A 114 1.48 -14.84 -14.21
C LEU A 114 0.60 -15.52 -15.26
N HIS A 115 0.00 -14.74 -16.15
CA HIS A 115 -0.82 -15.27 -17.25
C HIS A 115 0.03 -16.12 -18.21
N GLY A 116 1.24 -15.70 -18.53
CA GLY A 116 2.13 -16.39 -19.44
C GLY A 116 2.75 -17.68 -18.86
N ALA A 117 2.59 -17.92 -17.55
CA ALA A 117 3.10 -19.13 -16.90
C ALA A 117 2.31 -20.41 -17.24
N ASN A 118 1.09 -20.26 -17.81
CA ASN A 118 0.27 -21.40 -18.21
C ASN A 118 -0.11 -21.29 -19.69
N GLU A 119 0.28 -22.28 -20.47
CA GLU A 119 0.02 -22.34 -21.93
C GLU A 119 -1.48 -22.46 -22.29
N LYS A 120 -2.32 -22.91 -21.34
CA LYS A 120 -3.77 -22.98 -21.53
C LYS A 120 -4.45 -21.61 -21.49
N ASN A 121 -3.76 -20.61 -20.99
CA ASN A 121 -4.30 -19.24 -20.92
C ASN A 121 -4.34 -18.62 -22.32
N GLN A 122 -5.52 -18.23 -22.74
CA GLN A 122 -5.73 -17.67 -24.07
C GLN A 122 -5.18 -16.25 -24.18
N PRO A 123 -4.34 -15.94 -25.19
CA PRO A 123 -3.76 -14.62 -25.38
C PRO A 123 -4.77 -13.56 -25.85
N ALA A 124 -5.99 -13.96 -26.20
CA ALA A 124 -7.02 -13.09 -26.80
C ALA A 124 -7.46 -11.90 -25.91
N MET A 125 -7.23 -11.97 -24.58
CA MET A 125 -7.51 -10.85 -23.69
C MET A 125 -6.53 -9.66 -23.88
N PHE A 126 -5.42 -9.87 -24.58
CA PHE A 126 -4.41 -8.86 -24.77
C PHE A 126 -4.39 -8.36 -26.22
N LYS A 127 -4.41 -7.04 -26.39
CA LYS A 127 -4.26 -6.44 -27.73
C LYS A 127 -2.83 -6.49 -28.24
N LEU A 128 -1.85 -6.38 -27.32
CA LEU A 128 -0.43 -6.41 -27.69
C LEU A 128 0.10 -7.86 -27.71
N ASN A 129 0.82 -8.20 -28.76
CA ASN A 129 1.56 -9.46 -28.84
C ASN A 129 2.57 -9.56 -27.66
N ARG A 130 2.81 -10.79 -27.19
CA ARG A 130 3.73 -11.09 -26.11
C ARG A 130 5.14 -10.54 -26.33
N LEU A 131 5.65 -10.63 -27.57
CA LEU A 131 6.99 -10.17 -27.93
C LEU A 131 7.15 -8.64 -27.82
N ILE A 132 6.08 -7.90 -28.11
CA ILE A 132 6.08 -6.43 -28.09
C ILE A 132 5.67 -5.89 -26.71
N ALA A 133 4.81 -6.59 -26.00
CA ALA A 133 4.22 -6.09 -24.75
C ALA A 133 5.25 -5.79 -23.68
N HIS A 134 6.29 -6.63 -23.54
CA HIS A 134 7.32 -6.43 -22.53
C HIS A 134 8.20 -5.21 -22.82
N PRO A 135 8.86 -5.06 -23.99
CA PRO A 135 9.67 -3.88 -24.27
C PRO A 135 8.82 -2.60 -24.33
N TYR A 136 7.61 -2.65 -24.89
CA TYR A 136 6.69 -1.51 -24.93
C TYR A 136 6.35 -1.01 -23.53
N SER A 137 5.86 -1.90 -22.66
CA SER A 137 5.50 -1.49 -21.30
C SER A 137 6.69 -1.04 -20.45
N ALA A 138 7.90 -1.59 -20.70
CA ALA A 138 9.11 -1.12 -20.04
C ALA A 138 9.47 0.32 -20.46
N ALA A 139 9.43 0.59 -21.77
CA ALA A 139 9.70 1.92 -22.30
C ALA A 139 8.67 2.94 -21.77
N MET A 140 7.38 2.60 -21.80
CA MET A 140 6.33 3.49 -21.27
C MET A 140 6.48 3.76 -19.77
N MET A 141 6.87 2.78 -18.97
CA MET A 141 7.15 3.01 -17.54
C MET A 141 8.29 4.01 -17.35
N GLN A 142 9.35 3.93 -18.15
CA GLN A 142 10.46 4.89 -18.11
C GLN A 142 10.03 6.30 -18.50
N VAL A 143 9.15 6.42 -19.52
CA VAL A 143 8.59 7.73 -19.93
C VAL A 143 7.75 8.31 -18.79
N CYS A 144 6.80 7.53 -18.24
CA CYS A 144 5.97 7.99 -17.13
C CYS A 144 6.82 8.40 -15.91
N GLN A 145 7.85 7.64 -15.58
CA GLN A 145 8.76 7.99 -14.49
C GLN A 145 9.50 9.29 -14.77
N ALA A 146 10.09 9.45 -15.96
CA ALA A 146 10.83 10.66 -16.34
C ALA A 146 9.93 11.91 -16.32
N ASN A 147 8.70 11.79 -16.84
CA ASN A 147 7.72 12.86 -16.80
C ASN A 147 7.34 13.23 -15.36
N ALA A 148 7.03 12.24 -14.54
CA ALA A 148 6.70 12.44 -13.13
C ALA A 148 7.83 13.14 -12.36
N GLU A 149 9.09 12.75 -12.60
CA GLU A 149 10.28 13.38 -12.00
C GLU A 149 10.42 14.85 -12.43
N GLN A 150 10.21 15.17 -13.71
CA GLN A 150 10.27 16.55 -14.22
C GLN A 150 9.15 17.40 -13.59
N ILE A 151 7.90 16.90 -13.61
CA ILE A 151 6.73 17.57 -13.06
C ILE A 151 6.93 17.85 -11.57
N ALA A 152 7.37 16.85 -10.81
CA ALA A 152 7.62 16.96 -9.37
C ALA A 152 8.80 17.91 -9.05
N ALA A 153 9.78 18.04 -9.96
CA ALA A 153 10.89 18.98 -9.86
C ALA A 153 10.51 20.42 -10.26
N GLY A 154 9.22 20.70 -10.50
CA GLY A 154 8.76 22.03 -10.93
C GLY A 154 9.11 22.39 -12.37
N LYS A 155 9.32 21.38 -13.23
CA LYS A 155 9.64 21.56 -14.65
C LYS A 155 8.54 20.99 -15.53
N PRO A 156 8.25 21.63 -16.68
CA PRO A 156 7.26 21.08 -17.62
C PRO A 156 7.79 19.78 -18.27
N ALA A 157 6.88 18.85 -18.55
CA ALA A 157 7.18 17.59 -19.25
C ALA A 157 6.16 17.35 -20.35
N GLU A 158 6.59 17.18 -21.58
CA GLU A 158 5.75 16.87 -22.76
C GLU A 158 4.48 17.76 -22.88
N GLY A 159 4.59 19.05 -22.57
CA GLY A 159 3.47 20.01 -22.61
C GLY A 159 2.56 19.95 -21.38
N MET A 160 2.90 19.17 -20.36
CA MET A 160 2.21 19.13 -19.07
C MET A 160 2.81 20.16 -18.11
N ASP A 161 1.93 20.78 -17.32
CA ASP A 161 2.33 21.78 -16.33
C ASP A 161 3.03 21.13 -15.13
N PRO A 162 4.08 21.79 -14.60
CA PRO A 162 4.78 21.34 -13.40
C PRO A 162 3.90 21.49 -12.17
N ILE A 163 4.30 20.83 -11.07
CA ILE A 163 3.69 21.05 -9.75
C ILE A 163 3.91 22.52 -9.32
N THR A 164 2.86 23.16 -8.85
CA THR A 164 2.89 24.56 -8.41
C THR A 164 3.35 24.72 -6.95
N HIS A 165 3.12 23.70 -6.13
CA HIS A 165 3.41 23.69 -4.69
C HIS A 165 4.23 22.46 -4.30
N PRO A 166 5.53 22.40 -4.59
CA PRO A 166 6.38 21.24 -4.26
C PRO A 166 6.44 20.97 -2.76
N ASP A 167 6.25 21.99 -1.92
CA ASP A 167 6.20 21.82 -0.46
C ASP A 167 5.04 20.92 0.02
N ALA A 168 3.99 20.74 -0.79
CA ALA A 168 2.91 19.82 -0.51
C ALA A 168 3.37 18.35 -0.49
N LEU A 169 4.50 18.05 -1.14
CA LEU A 169 5.15 16.73 -1.15
C LEU A 169 6.29 16.60 -0.15
N ALA A 170 6.55 17.66 0.67
CA ALA A 170 7.60 17.57 1.69
C ALA A 170 7.27 16.47 2.70
N LEU A 171 8.21 15.56 2.90
CA LEU A 171 8.04 14.39 3.74
C LEU A 171 9.33 14.11 4.53
N SER A 172 9.19 13.89 5.82
CA SER A 172 10.24 13.34 6.69
C SER A 172 9.75 12.06 7.36
N THR A 173 10.63 11.29 7.96
CA THR A 173 10.24 10.09 8.73
C THR A 173 9.28 10.45 9.86
N GLU A 174 9.49 11.60 10.51
CA GLU A 174 8.66 12.09 11.61
C GLU A 174 7.28 12.53 11.09
N SER A 175 7.24 13.32 10.01
CA SER A 175 5.96 13.74 9.41
C SER A 175 5.19 12.54 8.84
N LEU A 176 5.88 11.59 8.21
CA LEU A 176 5.28 10.36 7.73
C LEU A 176 4.60 9.58 8.87
N SER A 177 5.29 9.39 9.99
CA SER A 177 4.75 8.67 11.15
C SER A 177 3.61 9.41 11.83
N ARG A 178 3.64 10.74 11.83
CA ARG A 178 2.59 11.60 12.40
C ARG A 178 1.35 11.64 11.51
N ASP A 179 1.54 11.86 10.20
CA ASP A 179 0.45 12.11 9.25
C ASP A 179 -0.18 10.80 8.76
N TYR A 180 0.57 9.70 8.77
CA TYR A 180 0.15 8.36 8.34
C TYR A 180 0.45 7.27 9.37
N PRO A 181 0.00 7.40 10.63
CA PRO A 181 0.38 6.48 11.71
C PRO A 181 0.04 5.01 11.39
N LEU A 182 -0.98 4.79 10.56
CA LEU A 182 -1.49 3.48 10.19
C LEU A 182 -0.71 2.81 9.06
N PHE A 183 -0.04 3.60 8.21
CA PHE A 183 0.58 3.14 6.96
C PHE A 183 2.09 3.36 6.91
N ALA A 184 2.63 4.27 7.73
CA ALA A 184 4.03 4.68 7.69
C ALA A 184 5.00 3.49 7.77
N THR A 185 4.78 2.57 8.72
CA THR A 185 5.60 1.38 8.89
C THR A 185 5.63 0.50 7.63
N SER A 186 4.49 0.40 6.92
CA SER A 186 4.41 -0.36 5.68
C SER A 186 5.27 0.27 4.59
N LEU A 187 5.20 1.59 4.41
CA LEU A 187 6.02 2.28 3.41
C LEU A 187 7.52 2.19 3.73
N LEU A 188 7.92 2.40 4.98
CA LEU A 188 9.32 2.29 5.39
C LEU A 188 9.88 0.86 5.20
N ASN A 189 9.07 -0.16 5.48
CA ASN A 189 9.43 -1.55 5.22
C ASN A 189 9.50 -1.85 3.72
N LEU A 190 8.60 -1.27 2.90
CA LEU A 190 8.65 -1.40 1.46
C LEU A 190 9.97 -0.83 0.92
N VAL A 191 10.33 0.39 1.30
CA VAL A 191 11.59 1.03 0.91
C VAL A 191 12.77 0.15 1.30
N THR A 192 12.84 -0.27 2.58
CA THR A 192 13.92 -1.13 3.08
C THR A 192 14.04 -2.45 2.29
N ASN A 193 12.90 -3.07 1.94
CA ASN A 193 12.89 -4.32 1.19
C ASN A 193 13.26 -4.14 -0.28
N ALA A 194 12.91 -3.01 -0.88
CA ALA A 194 13.29 -2.69 -2.26
C ALA A 194 14.79 -2.42 -2.41
N GLU A 195 15.40 -1.74 -1.43
CA GLU A 195 16.82 -1.36 -1.43
C GLU A 195 17.76 -2.51 -1.02
N LYS A 196 17.25 -3.59 -0.41
CA LYS A 196 18.05 -4.78 -0.06
C LYS A 196 18.27 -5.76 -1.23
N ARG A 197 17.66 -5.51 -2.38
CA ARG A 197 17.78 -6.36 -3.58
C ARG A 197 18.91 -5.88 -4.47
#